data_227b2ec339227004202451e59cbed541
#
_entry.id   227b2ec339227004202451e59cbed541
#
_cell.length_a   1.000
_cell.length_b   1.000
_cell.length_c   1.000
_cell.angle_alpha   90.00
_cell.angle_beta   90.00
_cell.angle_gamma   90.00
#
_symmetry.space_group_name_H-M   'P 1'
#
loop_
_entity.id
_entity.type
_entity.pdbx_description
1 polymer ?
#
loop_
_entity_poly.entity_id
_entity_poly.type
_entity_poly.pdbx_seq_one_letter_code
_entity_poly.pdbx_strand_id
1 'polypeptide(L)'
;MITNYVEKLKQYINENEEISTSDFVEIMGVHTSFLILLLILSVLNIILAPLPINSFILGIPLIFFSICYLFGAQKVIFSKKLSKKSVKCIAWRKHIHKVSHYIEKILIISKPRFFYLSQLHRRFISGFILSTISLLIFLPIPFINTSGSVTMIMVLLGIIQKDGLFLTIGYLSFTIHIIFSAVIIYHVVI
;
A
#
# COMPACT_ATOMS: atom_id res chain seq x y z
N MET A 1 15.47 4.60 -3.63
CA MET A 1 14.54 5.66 -3.19
C MET A 1 13.89 5.32 -1.86
N ILE A 2 13.24 4.16 -1.68
CA ILE A 2 12.65 3.73 -0.38
C ILE A 2 13.70 3.66 0.72
N THR A 3 14.90 3.11 0.45
CA THR A 3 16.01 3.03 1.41
C THR A 3 16.26 4.38 2.10
N ASN A 4 16.33 5.45 1.32
CA ASN A 4 16.56 6.80 1.85
C ASN A 4 15.41 7.26 2.78
N TYR A 5 14.16 6.92 2.45
CA TYR A 5 13.00 7.24 3.32
C TYR A 5 12.99 6.40 4.61
N VAL A 6 13.35 5.11 4.49
CA VAL A 6 13.43 4.22 5.66
C VAL A 6 14.56 4.66 6.60
N GLU A 7 15.71 5.06 6.05
CA GLU A 7 16.83 5.61 6.84
C GLU A 7 16.44 6.91 7.55
N LYS A 8 15.80 7.85 6.83
CA LYS A 8 15.30 9.08 7.43
C LYS A 8 14.29 8.82 8.55
N LEU A 9 13.39 7.84 8.34
CA LEU A 9 12.41 7.46 9.35
C LEU A 9 13.09 6.80 10.57
N LYS A 10 14.09 5.93 10.35
CA LYS A 10 14.89 5.33 11.41
C LYS A 10 15.61 6.40 12.23
N GLN A 11 16.25 7.35 11.55
CA GLN A 11 16.95 8.45 12.19
C GLN A 11 15.99 9.27 13.04
N TYR A 12 14.85 9.67 12.49
CA TYR A 12 13.85 10.47 13.20
C TYR A 12 13.31 9.74 14.45
N ILE A 13 13.00 8.44 14.33
CA ILE A 13 12.49 7.62 15.45
C ILE A 13 13.56 7.43 16.55
N ASN A 14 14.84 7.42 16.19
CA ASN A 14 15.92 7.30 17.17
C ASN A 14 16.19 8.63 17.92
N GLU A 15 16.01 9.75 17.24
CA GLU A 15 16.27 11.09 17.75
C GLU A 15 15.09 11.69 18.54
N ASN A 16 13.86 11.23 18.28
CA ASN A 16 12.65 11.78 18.88
C ASN A 16 11.91 10.73 19.74
N GLU A 17 11.22 11.21 20.76
CA GLU A 17 10.40 10.36 21.63
C GLU A 17 9.03 10.03 21.05
N GLU A 18 8.50 10.94 20.25
CA GLU A 18 7.19 10.81 19.61
C GLU A 18 7.27 11.17 18.12
N ILE A 19 6.47 10.50 17.32
CA ILE A 19 6.25 10.84 15.91
C ILE A 19 4.77 11.18 15.71
N SER A 20 4.51 12.34 15.13
CA SER A 20 3.16 12.69 14.72
C SER A 20 2.87 12.23 13.29
N THR A 21 1.61 12.16 12.95
CA THR A 21 1.20 11.82 11.59
C THR A 21 1.66 12.90 10.58
N SER A 22 1.77 14.15 11.01
CA SER A 22 2.30 15.24 10.20
C SER A 22 3.78 15.07 9.89
N ASP A 23 4.59 14.68 10.89
CA ASP A 23 6.03 14.45 10.73
C ASP A 23 6.30 13.29 9.76
N PHE A 24 5.49 12.22 9.87
CA PHE A 24 5.58 11.10 8.94
C PHE A 24 5.34 11.54 7.49
N VAL A 25 4.32 12.37 7.24
CA VAL A 25 4.00 12.89 5.90
C VAL A 25 5.09 13.84 5.40
N GLU A 26 5.68 14.65 6.28
CA GLU A 26 6.77 15.58 5.94
C GLU A 26 8.04 14.81 5.54
N ILE A 27 8.42 13.80 6.31
CA ILE A 27 9.60 12.96 6.03
C ILE A 27 9.47 12.20 4.72
N MET A 28 8.28 11.65 4.45
CA MET A 28 8.03 10.77 3.30
C MET A 28 7.61 11.53 2.02
N GLY A 29 7.13 12.77 2.15
CA GLY A 29 6.46 13.48 1.07
C GLY A 29 5.02 12.93 0.83
N VAL A 30 4.10 13.79 0.44
CA VAL A 30 2.66 13.48 0.40
C VAL A 30 2.33 12.28 -0.50
N HIS A 31 2.83 12.26 -1.74
CA HIS A 31 2.53 11.17 -2.69
C HIS A 31 3.12 9.84 -2.26
N THR A 32 4.34 9.85 -1.75
CA THR A 32 5.03 8.65 -1.27
C THR A 32 4.37 8.12 -0.01
N SER A 33 3.85 9.00 0.84
CA SER A 33 3.13 8.63 2.07
C SER A 33 1.87 7.82 1.78
N PHE A 34 1.08 8.19 0.75
CA PHE A 34 -0.08 7.38 0.34
C PHE A 34 0.32 5.97 -0.10
N LEU A 35 1.36 5.85 -0.93
CA LEU A 35 1.82 4.55 -1.43
C LEU A 35 2.38 3.68 -0.30
N ILE A 36 3.15 4.26 0.61
CA ILE A 36 3.68 3.53 1.77
C ILE A 36 2.56 3.12 2.72
N LEU A 37 1.58 4.00 2.95
CA LEU A 37 0.44 3.68 3.80
C LEU A 37 -0.39 2.53 3.22
N LEU A 38 -0.68 2.58 1.91
CA LEU A 38 -1.34 1.48 1.20
C LEU A 38 -0.52 0.18 1.28
N LEU A 39 0.81 0.25 1.17
CA LEU A 39 1.69 -0.90 1.30
C LEU A 39 1.59 -1.52 2.69
N ILE A 40 1.66 -0.71 3.75
CA ILE A 40 1.54 -1.17 5.14
C ILE A 40 0.17 -1.80 5.36
N LEU A 41 -0.91 -1.16 4.91
CA LEU A 41 -2.27 -1.69 5.04
C LEU A 41 -2.45 -3.00 4.29
N SER A 42 -1.86 -3.14 3.09
CA SER A 42 -1.91 -4.38 2.30
C SER A 42 -1.17 -5.53 3.00
N VAL A 43 0.01 -5.25 3.60
CA VAL A 43 0.75 -6.25 4.39
C VAL A 43 -0.03 -6.63 5.66
N LEU A 44 -0.60 -5.66 6.36
CA LEU A 44 -1.47 -5.90 7.52
C LEU A 44 -2.68 -6.75 7.14
N ASN A 45 -3.27 -6.51 5.97
CA ASN A 45 -4.41 -7.28 5.49
C ASN A 45 -4.06 -8.77 5.26
N ILE A 46 -2.84 -9.07 4.78
CA ILE A 46 -2.36 -10.45 4.66
C ILE A 46 -2.20 -11.10 6.03
N ILE A 47 -1.58 -10.38 6.98
CA ILE A 47 -1.31 -10.90 8.33
C ILE A 47 -2.63 -11.19 9.07
N LEU A 48 -3.62 -10.33 8.90
CA LEU A 48 -4.93 -10.44 9.55
C LEU A 48 -5.96 -11.23 8.72
N ALA A 49 -5.58 -11.75 7.55
CA ALA A 49 -6.47 -12.49 6.65
C ALA A 49 -7.28 -13.62 7.31
N PRO A 50 -6.77 -14.35 8.33
CA PRO A 50 -7.55 -15.36 9.03
C PRO A 50 -8.77 -14.83 9.80
N LEU A 51 -8.83 -13.52 10.06
CA LEU A 51 -9.93 -12.91 10.81
C LEU A 51 -11.08 -12.53 9.85
N PRO A 52 -12.32 -13.00 10.06
CA PRO A 52 -13.41 -12.78 9.12
C PRO A 52 -13.83 -11.31 8.97
N ILE A 53 -13.56 -10.48 9.98
CA ILE A 53 -13.93 -9.05 10.00
C ILE A 53 -12.86 -8.18 9.31
N ASN A 54 -11.71 -8.74 8.99
CA ASN A 54 -10.56 -8.02 8.46
C ASN A 54 -10.88 -7.25 7.18
N SER A 55 -11.62 -7.85 6.25
CA SER A 55 -11.98 -7.24 4.96
C SER A 55 -12.71 -5.90 5.11
N PHE A 56 -13.59 -5.78 6.11
CA PHE A 56 -14.31 -4.54 6.36
C PHE A 56 -13.44 -3.49 7.06
N ILE A 57 -12.67 -3.91 8.07
CA ILE A 57 -11.85 -2.99 8.86
C ILE A 57 -10.73 -2.38 8.02
N LEU A 58 -10.03 -3.19 7.22
CA LEU A 58 -8.92 -2.73 6.40
C LEU A 58 -9.34 -2.33 4.98
N GLY A 59 -10.42 -2.89 4.45
CA GLY A 59 -10.94 -2.54 3.14
C GLY A 59 -11.33 -1.07 3.01
N ILE A 60 -12.02 -0.52 4.03
CA ILE A 60 -12.42 0.90 4.02
C ILE A 60 -11.21 1.85 3.89
N PRO A 61 -10.17 1.79 4.75
CA PRO A 61 -9.00 2.65 4.58
C PRO A 61 -8.23 2.35 3.28
N LEU A 62 -8.18 1.10 2.80
CA LEU A 62 -7.56 0.78 1.52
C LEU A 62 -8.28 1.48 0.36
N ILE A 63 -9.62 1.45 0.31
CA ILE A 63 -10.42 2.15 -0.70
C ILE A 63 -10.17 3.66 -0.59
N PHE A 64 -10.25 4.22 0.60
CA PHE A 64 -10.09 5.66 0.81
C PHE A 64 -8.73 6.15 0.30
N PHE A 65 -7.63 5.52 0.70
CA PHE A 65 -6.30 5.94 0.30
C PHE A 65 -5.97 5.67 -1.16
N SER A 66 -6.50 4.60 -1.77
CA SER A 66 -6.33 4.34 -3.20
C SER A 66 -7.08 5.35 -4.07
N ILE A 67 -8.28 5.77 -3.66
CA ILE A 67 -9.04 6.84 -4.32
C ILE A 67 -8.30 8.19 -4.15
N CYS A 68 -7.81 8.51 -2.96
CA CYS A 68 -7.00 9.71 -2.75
C CYS A 68 -5.75 9.72 -3.64
N TYR A 69 -5.09 8.59 -3.81
CA TYR A 69 -3.96 8.45 -4.73
C TYR A 69 -4.38 8.65 -6.19
N LEU A 70 -5.49 8.05 -6.63
CA LEU A 70 -6.03 8.17 -7.98
C LEU A 70 -6.28 9.64 -8.36
N PHE A 71 -6.97 10.38 -7.50
CA PHE A 71 -7.28 11.79 -7.75
C PHE A 71 -6.10 12.73 -7.47
N GLY A 72 -4.97 12.20 -7.02
CA GLY A 72 -3.77 12.97 -6.76
C GLY A 72 -3.93 13.99 -5.66
N ALA A 73 -4.58 13.59 -4.59
CA ALA A 73 -4.69 14.40 -3.40
C ALA A 73 -3.30 14.93 -2.99
N GLN A 74 -3.18 16.24 -2.93
CA GLN A 74 -1.91 16.91 -2.60
C GLN A 74 -1.65 16.96 -1.09
N LYS A 75 -2.66 16.59 -0.29
CA LYS A 75 -2.54 16.53 1.17
C LYS A 75 -3.19 15.25 1.65
N VAL A 76 -2.51 14.52 2.50
CA VAL A 76 -3.16 13.47 3.29
C VAL A 76 -4.07 14.21 4.26
N ILE A 77 -5.38 14.23 3.97
CA ILE A 77 -6.37 14.88 4.84
C ILE A 77 -6.56 13.99 6.06
N PHE A 78 -5.60 14.02 6.95
CA PHE A 78 -5.89 13.58 8.30
C PHE A 78 -6.78 14.63 8.96
N SER A 79 -7.91 14.23 9.50
CA SER A 79 -8.70 15.10 10.37
C SER A 79 -7.74 15.80 11.35
N LYS A 80 -7.97 17.09 11.63
CA LYS A 80 -7.14 17.87 12.58
C LYS A 80 -6.93 17.16 13.93
N LYS A 81 -7.85 16.25 14.31
CA LYS A 81 -7.72 15.37 15.48
C LYS A 81 -6.71 14.22 15.26
N LEU A 82 -6.58 13.71 14.04
CA LEU A 82 -5.63 12.61 13.72
C LEU A 82 -4.22 13.16 13.45
N SER A 83 -4.09 14.35 12.86
CA SER A 83 -2.77 14.94 12.58
C SER A 83 -1.98 15.26 13.84
N LYS A 84 -2.67 15.51 14.96
CA LYS A 84 -2.08 15.78 16.28
C LYS A 84 -1.86 14.50 17.12
N LYS A 85 -2.28 13.34 16.64
CA LYS A 85 -2.10 12.10 17.38
C LYS A 85 -0.66 11.64 17.21
N SER A 86 0.15 11.81 18.27
CA SER A 86 1.51 11.30 18.33
C SER A 86 1.51 9.85 18.80
N VAL A 87 2.46 9.08 18.27
CA VAL A 87 2.70 7.70 18.67
C VAL A 87 4.10 7.65 19.27
N LYS A 88 4.22 7.00 20.44
CA LYS A 88 5.51 6.86 21.12
C LYS A 88 6.49 6.06 20.27
N CYS A 89 7.62 6.65 19.92
CA CYS A 89 8.67 6.03 19.09
C CYS A 89 9.26 4.77 19.70
N ILE A 90 9.24 4.64 21.02
CA ILE A 90 9.76 3.46 21.76
C ILE A 90 9.08 2.16 21.30
N ALA A 91 7.74 2.19 21.07
CA ALA A 91 7.02 1.01 20.60
C ALA A 91 7.42 0.62 19.17
N TRP A 92 7.81 1.60 18.35
CA TRP A 92 8.20 1.41 16.96
C TRP A 92 9.68 1.05 16.79
N ARG A 93 10.56 1.46 17.69
CA ARG A 93 12.01 1.17 17.61
C ARG A 93 12.31 -0.32 17.42
N LYS A 94 11.62 -1.18 18.18
CA LYS A 94 11.81 -2.64 18.08
C LYS A 94 11.28 -3.23 16.78
N HIS A 95 10.20 -2.67 16.26
CA HIS A 95 9.55 -3.18 15.03
C HIS A 95 10.16 -2.60 13.77
N ILE A 96 10.64 -1.37 13.78
CA ILE A 96 11.21 -0.71 12.60
C ILE A 96 12.48 -1.41 12.10
N HIS A 97 13.29 -1.97 13.00
CA HIS A 97 14.45 -2.77 12.61
C HIS A 97 14.06 -4.05 11.85
N LYS A 98 12.99 -4.73 12.28
CA LYS A 98 12.46 -5.89 11.54
C LYS A 98 11.86 -5.48 10.21
N VAL A 99 11.01 -4.47 10.21
CA VAL A 99 10.37 -3.94 9.00
C VAL A 99 11.41 -3.47 7.98
N SER A 100 12.44 -2.76 8.41
CA SER A 100 13.51 -2.32 7.51
C SER A 100 14.29 -3.48 6.89
N HIS A 101 14.57 -4.53 7.65
CA HIS A 101 15.24 -5.71 7.12
C HIS A 101 14.42 -6.42 6.04
N TYR A 102 13.09 -6.54 6.23
CA TYR A 102 12.20 -7.08 5.20
C TYR A 102 12.10 -6.15 3.98
N ILE A 103 12.02 -4.84 4.21
CA ILE A 103 12.03 -3.85 3.12
C ILE A 103 13.34 -3.94 2.35
N GLU A 104 14.49 -4.03 3.00
CA GLU A 104 15.80 -4.17 2.35
C GLU A 104 15.87 -5.44 1.48
N LYS A 105 15.35 -6.59 1.97
CA LYS A 105 15.25 -7.81 1.17
C LYS A 105 14.36 -7.65 -0.07
N ILE A 106 13.22 -7.01 0.07
CA ILE A 106 12.31 -6.72 -1.04
C ILE A 106 12.98 -5.77 -2.04
N LEU A 107 13.75 -4.79 -1.55
CA LEU A 107 14.47 -3.83 -2.37
C LEU A 107 15.60 -4.47 -3.20
N ILE A 108 16.23 -5.54 -2.71
CA ILE A 108 17.23 -6.30 -3.46
C ILE A 108 16.61 -6.99 -4.68
N ILE A 109 15.36 -7.44 -4.55
CA ILE A 109 14.62 -8.12 -5.62
C ILE A 109 14.07 -7.13 -6.65
N SER A 110 13.62 -5.95 -6.19
CA SER A 110 13.05 -4.90 -7.03
C SER A 110 14.14 -3.94 -7.49
N LYS A 111 14.46 -3.98 -8.77
CA LYS A 111 15.40 -3.06 -9.42
C LYS A 111 14.65 -2.19 -10.43
N PRO A 112 15.07 -0.94 -10.67
CA PRO A 112 14.48 -0.09 -11.71
C PRO A 112 14.71 -0.72 -13.09
N ARG A 113 13.71 -1.46 -13.58
CA ARG A 113 13.74 -2.16 -14.87
C ARG A 113 12.59 -1.65 -15.73
N PHE A 114 12.77 -1.64 -17.06
CA PHE A 114 11.72 -1.25 -18.00
C PHE A 114 11.10 0.12 -17.67
N PHE A 115 11.94 1.13 -17.47
CA PHE A 115 11.57 2.50 -17.07
C PHE A 115 10.48 3.13 -17.95
N TYR A 116 10.37 2.70 -19.22
CA TYR A 116 9.36 3.18 -20.17
C TYR A 116 7.93 2.80 -19.74
N LEU A 117 7.72 1.56 -19.30
CA LEU A 117 6.42 1.10 -18.77
C LEU A 117 6.01 1.86 -17.50
N SER A 118 6.98 2.31 -16.71
CA SER A 118 6.71 3.06 -15.49
C SER A 118 6.30 4.52 -15.72
N GLN A 119 6.51 5.10 -16.90
CA GLN A 119 6.21 6.52 -17.19
C GLN A 119 4.80 6.75 -17.76
N LEU A 120 4.23 5.76 -18.47
CA LEU A 120 2.94 5.95 -19.13
C LEU A 120 1.79 5.97 -18.12
N HIS A 121 1.20 7.15 -17.91
CA HIS A 121 -0.08 7.35 -17.19
C HIS A 121 -0.18 6.65 -15.82
N ARG A 122 0.97 6.47 -15.17
CA ARG A 122 1.15 5.69 -13.94
C ARG A 122 0.08 5.93 -12.88
N ARG A 123 -0.17 7.19 -12.56
CA ARG A 123 -1.05 7.52 -11.44
C ARG A 123 -2.48 7.12 -11.71
N PHE A 124 -2.97 7.37 -12.92
CA PHE A 124 -4.35 7.09 -13.28
C PHE A 124 -4.62 5.59 -13.38
N ILE A 125 -3.80 4.87 -14.15
CA ILE A 125 -3.96 3.42 -14.35
C ILE A 125 -3.71 2.68 -13.03
N SER A 126 -2.60 2.95 -12.37
CA SER A 126 -2.29 2.27 -11.09
C SER A 126 -3.27 2.65 -9.99
N GLY A 127 -3.70 3.91 -9.92
CA GLY A 127 -4.70 4.35 -8.96
C GLY A 127 -6.06 3.70 -9.19
N PHE A 128 -6.48 3.56 -10.44
CA PHE A 128 -7.71 2.83 -10.79
C PHE A 128 -7.62 1.35 -10.38
N ILE A 129 -6.51 0.68 -10.70
CA ILE A 129 -6.26 -0.72 -10.33
C ILE A 129 -6.27 -0.88 -8.81
N LEU A 130 -5.55 -0.03 -8.08
CA LEU A 130 -5.51 -0.08 -6.62
C LEU A 130 -6.88 0.15 -6.00
N SER A 131 -7.67 1.09 -6.53
CA SER A 131 -9.03 1.37 -6.04
C SER A 131 -9.97 0.19 -6.29
N THR A 132 -9.89 -0.41 -7.48
CA THR A 132 -10.73 -1.57 -7.83
C THR A 132 -10.37 -2.80 -6.99
N ILE A 133 -9.07 -3.09 -6.81
CA ILE A 133 -8.64 -4.19 -5.94
C ILE A 133 -9.07 -3.95 -4.49
N SER A 134 -8.95 -2.72 -3.99
CA SER A 134 -9.40 -2.38 -2.64
C SER A 134 -10.90 -2.63 -2.46
N LEU A 135 -11.70 -2.34 -3.48
CA LEU A 135 -13.13 -2.64 -3.49
C LEU A 135 -13.38 -4.15 -3.48
N LEU A 136 -12.63 -4.92 -4.26
CA LEU A 136 -12.73 -6.38 -4.27
C LEU A 136 -12.32 -7.00 -2.91
N ILE A 137 -11.30 -6.46 -2.25
CA ILE A 137 -10.88 -6.86 -0.90
C ILE A 137 -11.98 -6.57 0.12
N PHE A 138 -12.68 -5.45 -0.02
CA PHE A 138 -13.79 -5.07 0.85
C PHE A 138 -14.97 -6.05 0.72
N LEU A 139 -15.22 -6.58 -0.48
CA LEU A 139 -16.25 -7.60 -0.70
C LEU A 139 -15.80 -8.93 -0.09
N PRO A 140 -16.69 -9.66 0.62
CA PRO A 140 -16.35 -10.94 1.24
C PRO A 140 -16.23 -12.08 0.21
N ILE A 141 -15.38 -11.89 -0.81
CA ILE A 141 -15.15 -12.90 -1.84
C ILE A 141 -14.01 -13.81 -1.38
N PRO A 142 -14.19 -15.15 -1.38
CA PRO A 142 -13.16 -16.09 -0.94
C PRO A 142 -11.86 -15.89 -1.73
N PHE A 143 -10.72 -16.04 -1.06
CA PHE A 143 -9.35 -15.94 -1.60
C PHE A 143 -8.93 -14.54 -2.07
N ILE A 144 -9.85 -13.63 -2.43
CA ILE A 144 -9.50 -12.29 -2.94
C ILE A 144 -8.80 -11.44 -1.88
N ASN A 145 -9.16 -11.60 -0.62
CA ASN A 145 -8.58 -10.80 0.46
C ASN A 145 -7.05 -10.92 0.50
N THR A 146 -6.52 -12.13 0.51
CA THR A 146 -5.07 -12.37 0.54
C THR A 146 -4.42 -12.14 -0.82
N SER A 147 -4.96 -12.74 -1.89
CA SER A 147 -4.38 -12.63 -3.23
C SER A 147 -4.46 -11.22 -3.79
N GLY A 148 -5.55 -10.49 -3.53
CA GLY A 148 -5.69 -9.08 -3.88
C GLY A 148 -4.67 -8.20 -3.16
N SER A 149 -4.41 -8.47 -1.88
CA SER A 149 -3.38 -7.75 -1.14
C SER A 149 -1.98 -8.00 -1.69
N VAL A 150 -1.66 -9.24 -2.11
CA VAL A 150 -0.40 -9.54 -2.80
C VAL A 150 -0.31 -8.75 -4.11
N THR A 151 -1.39 -8.70 -4.89
CA THR A 151 -1.45 -7.90 -6.12
C THR A 151 -1.24 -6.42 -5.85
N MET A 152 -1.88 -5.86 -4.81
CA MET A 152 -1.64 -4.48 -4.38
C MET A 152 -0.17 -4.23 -4.05
N ILE A 153 0.46 -5.12 -3.30
CA ILE A 153 1.88 -5.02 -2.94
C ILE A 153 2.75 -5.00 -4.20
N MET A 154 2.48 -5.87 -5.18
CA MET A 154 3.22 -5.89 -6.45
C MET A 154 3.10 -4.56 -7.20
N VAL A 155 1.88 -4.03 -7.36
CA VAL A 155 1.64 -2.74 -8.00
C VAL A 155 2.34 -1.61 -7.24
N LEU A 156 2.20 -1.56 -5.93
CA LEU A 156 2.79 -0.53 -5.08
C LEU A 156 4.33 -0.54 -5.14
N LEU A 157 4.94 -1.72 -5.05
CA LEU A 157 6.38 -1.86 -5.20
C LEU A 157 6.85 -1.44 -6.59
N GLY A 158 6.12 -1.83 -7.64
CA GLY A 158 6.39 -1.40 -9.01
C GLY A 158 6.38 0.12 -9.18
N ILE A 159 5.42 0.81 -8.54
CA ILE A 159 5.33 2.27 -8.57
C ILE A 159 6.49 2.91 -7.79
N ILE A 160 6.70 2.48 -6.55
CA ILE A 160 7.65 3.11 -5.62
C ILE A 160 9.09 2.90 -6.11
N GLN A 161 9.41 1.71 -6.61
CA GLN A 161 10.75 1.35 -7.09
C GLN A 161 10.99 1.69 -8.56
N LYS A 162 9.95 2.13 -9.26
CA LYS A 162 9.98 2.32 -10.72
C LYS A 162 10.34 1.01 -11.45
N ASP A 163 9.86 -0.12 -10.95
CA ASP A 163 10.10 -1.46 -11.50
C ASP A 163 8.93 -1.85 -12.39
N GLY A 164 9.14 -1.80 -13.70
CA GLY A 164 8.12 -2.16 -14.68
C GLY A 164 7.74 -3.64 -14.65
N LEU A 165 8.62 -4.53 -14.19
CA LEU A 165 8.33 -5.95 -14.09
C LEU A 165 7.30 -6.22 -12.98
N PHE A 166 7.51 -5.66 -11.78
CA PHE A 166 6.54 -5.75 -10.69
C PHE A 166 5.19 -5.13 -11.08
N LEU A 167 5.23 -4.02 -11.81
CA LEU A 167 4.03 -3.35 -12.30
C LEU A 167 3.26 -4.26 -13.27
N THR A 168 3.95 -4.87 -14.23
CA THR A 168 3.34 -5.76 -15.23
C THR A 168 2.74 -6.99 -14.58
N ILE A 169 3.47 -7.65 -13.65
CA ILE A 169 2.95 -8.79 -12.89
C ILE A 169 1.71 -8.38 -12.09
N GLY A 170 1.75 -7.22 -11.44
CA GLY A 170 0.60 -6.69 -10.70
C GLY A 170 -0.62 -6.44 -11.59
N TYR A 171 -0.44 -5.92 -12.80
CA TYR A 171 -1.53 -5.69 -13.74
C TYR A 171 -2.11 -6.98 -14.31
N LEU A 172 -1.26 -7.96 -14.63
CA LEU A 172 -1.71 -9.29 -15.04
C LEU A 172 -2.50 -9.98 -13.92
N SER A 173 -1.98 -9.93 -12.70
CA SER A 173 -2.68 -10.47 -11.53
C SER A 173 -4.03 -9.77 -11.30
N PHE A 174 -4.10 -8.45 -11.48
CA PHE A 174 -5.36 -7.69 -11.43
C PHE A 174 -6.38 -8.21 -12.44
N THR A 175 -5.97 -8.44 -13.69
CA THR A 175 -6.86 -8.97 -14.73
C THR A 175 -7.44 -10.33 -14.34
N ILE A 176 -6.61 -11.21 -13.76
CA ILE A 176 -7.05 -12.51 -13.23
C ILE A 176 -8.10 -12.32 -12.12
N HIS A 177 -7.90 -11.36 -11.20
CA HIS A 177 -8.87 -11.09 -10.13
C HIS A 177 -10.22 -10.58 -10.66
N ILE A 178 -10.21 -9.74 -11.69
CA ILE A 178 -11.44 -9.27 -12.32
C ILE A 178 -12.21 -10.43 -12.94
N ILE A 179 -11.55 -11.28 -13.72
CA ILE A 179 -12.17 -12.45 -14.34
C ILE A 179 -12.72 -13.40 -13.26
N PHE A 180 -11.92 -13.72 -12.26
CA PHE A 180 -12.31 -14.59 -11.15
C PHE A 180 -13.53 -14.04 -10.40
N SER A 181 -13.53 -12.75 -10.07
CA SER A 181 -14.65 -12.10 -9.40
C SER A 181 -15.93 -12.12 -10.25
N ALA A 182 -15.79 -11.87 -11.56
CA ALA A 182 -16.94 -11.92 -12.48
C ALA A 182 -17.55 -13.32 -12.56
N VAL A 183 -16.72 -14.36 -12.61
CA VAL A 183 -17.17 -15.77 -12.62
C VAL A 183 -17.91 -16.11 -11.33
N ILE A 184 -17.36 -15.72 -10.15
CA ILE A 184 -18.03 -15.99 -8.87
C ILE A 184 -19.37 -15.27 -8.81
N ILE A 185 -19.42 -13.98 -9.17
CA ILE A 185 -20.66 -13.20 -9.14
C ILE A 185 -21.69 -13.83 -10.07
N TYR A 186 -21.29 -14.26 -11.26
CA TYR A 186 -22.17 -14.93 -12.21
C TYR A 186 -22.80 -16.21 -11.59
N HIS A 187 -21.99 -17.06 -10.95
CA HIS A 187 -22.50 -18.31 -10.33
C HIS A 187 -23.29 -18.11 -9.04
N VAL A 188 -23.18 -16.95 -8.39
CA VAL A 188 -23.93 -16.66 -7.16
C VAL A 188 -25.28 -15.98 -7.49
N VAL A 189 -25.38 -15.26 -8.60
CA VAL A 189 -26.56 -14.49 -8.99
C VAL A 189 -27.48 -15.27 -9.92
N ILE A 190 -26.95 -16.21 -10.69
CA ILE A 190 -27.70 -17.07 -11.63
C ILE A 190 -27.72 -18.51 -11.11
#